data_8b0790b5d110d5728f784b0494087932
#
_entry.id   8b0790b5d110d5728f784b0494087932
#
_cell.length_a   1.000
_cell.length_b   1.000
_cell.length_c   1.000
_cell.angle_alpha   90.00
_cell.angle_beta   90.00
_cell.angle_gamma   90.00
#
_symmetry.space_group_name_H-M   'P 1'
#
loop_
_entity.id
_entity.type
_entity.pdbx_description
1 polymer ?
#
loop_
_entity_poly.entity_id
_entity_poly.type
_entity_poly.pdbx_seq_one_letter_code
_entity_poly.pdbx_strand_id
1 'polypeptide(L)'
;MFREMRRIKQQITEAECIEVLKTGRRGVLSVLGDDDYPYGIPVDYIYDEETGNLYFHGAPTGHKIDAVTKHDKVCFTVFDNEEFREGDWAAWVRSVIVFGRIKVIEDREKRLSVTRRIGLKYYPTAEAVEEILNRTADRVAALELCVEHMTGKLVHEE
;
A
#
# COMPACT_ATOMS: atom_id res chain seq x y z
N MET A 1 21.30 -0.68 3.88
CA MET A 1 21.10 -2.14 3.64
C MET A 1 19.89 -2.59 4.44
N PHE A 2 18.97 -3.31 3.81
CA PHE A 2 17.79 -3.85 4.49
C PHE A 2 18.17 -5.14 5.23
N ARG A 3 17.52 -5.37 6.37
CA ARG A 3 17.77 -6.55 7.20
C ARG A 3 17.11 -7.77 6.59
N GLU A 4 17.79 -8.91 6.60
CA GLU A 4 17.21 -10.20 6.24
C GLU A 4 16.11 -10.60 7.22
N MET A 5 15.14 -11.36 6.72
CA MET A 5 14.03 -11.88 7.53
C MET A 5 14.55 -12.94 8.52
N ARG A 6 14.24 -12.78 9.81
CA ARG A 6 14.65 -13.74 10.84
C ARG A 6 14.09 -15.15 10.61
N ARG A 7 12.80 -15.23 10.23
CA ARG A 7 12.12 -16.51 9.95
C ARG A 7 12.18 -16.83 8.44
N ILE A 8 13.39 -17.01 7.92
CA ILE A 8 13.64 -17.22 6.49
C ILE A 8 12.87 -18.41 5.90
N LYS A 9 12.60 -19.46 6.69
CA LYS A 9 11.83 -20.64 6.26
C LYS A 9 10.36 -20.34 5.98
N GLN A 10 9.85 -19.22 6.47
CA GLN A 10 8.48 -18.77 6.23
C GLN A 10 8.40 -17.70 5.14
N GLN A 11 9.53 -17.35 4.54
CA GLN A 11 9.56 -16.37 3.45
C GLN A 11 8.82 -16.92 2.23
N ILE A 12 7.93 -16.09 1.68
CA ILE A 12 7.27 -16.37 0.41
C ILE A 12 8.06 -15.74 -0.75
N THR A 13 7.78 -16.20 -1.95
CA THR A 13 8.42 -15.70 -3.17
C THR A 13 7.99 -14.28 -3.49
N GLU A 14 8.76 -13.60 -4.34
CA GLU A 14 8.39 -12.27 -4.85
C GLU A 14 7.04 -12.31 -5.60
N ALA A 15 6.79 -13.35 -6.38
CA ALA A 15 5.52 -13.53 -7.10
C ALA A 15 4.33 -13.63 -6.13
N GLU A 16 4.48 -14.35 -5.03
CA GLU A 16 3.46 -14.43 -3.97
C GLU A 16 3.27 -13.09 -3.25
N CYS A 17 4.35 -12.34 -3.02
CA CYS A 17 4.25 -10.98 -2.48
C CYS A 17 3.44 -10.07 -3.41
N ILE A 18 3.70 -10.11 -4.70
CA ILE A 18 2.97 -9.35 -5.72
C ILE A 18 1.49 -9.74 -5.73
N GLU A 19 1.18 -11.03 -5.64
CA GLU A 19 -0.20 -11.51 -5.54
C GLU A 19 -0.92 -10.91 -4.33
N VAL A 20 -0.30 -10.93 -3.14
CA VAL A 20 -0.85 -10.32 -1.93
C VAL A 20 -1.07 -8.81 -2.12
N LEU A 21 -0.12 -8.10 -2.72
CA LEU A 21 -0.25 -6.67 -2.99
C LEU A 21 -1.38 -6.36 -3.98
N LYS A 22 -1.58 -7.19 -4.99
CA LYS A 22 -2.64 -7.01 -6.00
C LYS A 22 -4.03 -7.29 -5.46
N THR A 23 -4.18 -8.31 -4.65
CA THR A 23 -5.46 -8.79 -4.12
C THR A 23 -5.86 -8.11 -2.82
N GLY A 24 -4.90 -7.59 -2.06
CA GLY A 24 -5.15 -6.88 -0.81
C GLY A 24 -5.99 -5.62 -1.02
N ARG A 25 -6.91 -5.39 -0.11
CA ARG A 25 -7.83 -4.25 -0.21
C ARG A 25 -7.37 -3.04 0.58
N ARG A 26 -6.69 -3.25 1.69
CA ARG A 26 -6.14 -2.18 2.54
C ARG A 26 -4.80 -2.61 3.11
N GLY A 27 -3.97 -1.62 3.36
CA GLY A 27 -2.73 -1.79 4.09
C GLY A 27 -2.49 -0.63 5.03
N VAL A 28 -1.41 -0.70 5.76
CA VAL A 28 -0.97 0.36 6.66
C VAL A 28 0.27 1.02 6.09
N LEU A 29 0.16 2.30 5.77
CA LEU A 29 1.29 3.15 5.42
C LEU A 29 1.87 3.73 6.71
N SER A 30 3.09 3.38 7.03
CA SER A 30 3.83 3.86 8.20
C SER A 30 4.84 4.91 7.80
N VAL A 31 4.71 6.08 8.39
CA VAL A 31 5.53 7.27 8.12
C VAL A 31 6.13 7.79 9.43
N LEU A 32 7.12 8.66 9.33
CA LEU A 32 7.64 9.39 10.49
C LEU A 32 6.78 10.64 10.71
N GLY A 33 5.97 10.61 11.75
CA GLY A 33 5.04 11.69 12.10
C GLY A 33 5.66 12.77 12.98
N ASP A 34 4.80 13.56 13.60
CA ASP A 34 5.22 14.64 14.50
C ASP A 34 5.93 14.07 15.74
N ASP A 35 6.90 14.82 16.24
CA ASP A 35 7.74 14.44 17.39
C ASP A 35 8.43 13.07 17.23
N ASP A 36 8.75 12.72 15.97
CA ASP A 36 9.39 11.45 15.59
C ASP A 36 8.56 10.20 15.93
N TYR A 37 7.27 10.35 16.20
CA TYR A 37 6.41 9.19 16.37
C TYR A 37 6.19 8.44 15.06
N PRO A 38 6.36 7.11 15.03
CA PRO A 38 5.87 6.29 13.92
C PRO A 38 4.35 6.46 13.81
N TYR A 39 3.90 6.87 12.62
CA TYR A 39 2.49 7.10 12.36
C TYR A 39 1.99 6.12 11.29
N GLY A 40 1.12 5.19 11.69
CA GLY A 40 0.53 4.16 10.83
C GLY A 40 -0.87 4.54 10.40
N ILE A 41 -1.10 4.62 9.09
CA ILE A 41 -2.37 5.05 8.50
C ILE A 41 -2.94 3.92 7.65
N PRO A 42 -4.15 3.39 7.97
CA PRO A 42 -4.87 2.50 7.05
C PRO A 42 -5.20 3.24 5.76
N VAL A 43 -4.85 2.67 4.62
CA VAL A 43 -5.04 3.30 3.31
C VAL A 43 -5.53 2.31 2.27
N ASP A 44 -6.31 2.82 1.32
CA ASP A 44 -6.60 2.15 0.05
C ASP A 44 -5.41 2.38 -0.89
N TYR A 45 -5.11 1.40 -1.75
CA TYR A 45 -3.95 1.45 -2.63
C TYR A 45 -4.13 0.62 -3.89
N ILE A 46 -3.24 0.85 -4.84
CA ILE A 46 -2.99 -0.07 -5.95
C ILE A 46 -1.51 -0.41 -6.05
N TYR A 47 -1.22 -1.63 -6.49
CA TYR A 47 0.11 -2.05 -6.94
C TYR A 47 0.13 -2.04 -8.47
N ASP A 48 1.15 -1.44 -9.04
CA ASP A 48 1.36 -1.35 -10.48
C ASP A 48 2.48 -2.32 -10.91
N GLU A 49 2.11 -3.37 -11.63
CA GLU A 49 3.07 -4.38 -12.09
C GLU A 49 4.07 -3.84 -13.12
N GLU A 50 3.69 -2.82 -13.89
CA GLU A 50 4.59 -2.24 -14.91
C GLU A 50 5.75 -1.48 -14.27
N THR A 51 5.48 -0.73 -13.21
CA THR A 51 6.49 0.08 -12.51
C THR A 51 7.06 -0.60 -11.26
N GLY A 52 6.36 -1.59 -10.72
CA GLY A 52 6.67 -2.18 -9.42
C GLY A 52 6.39 -1.27 -8.22
N ASN A 53 5.64 -0.19 -8.42
CA ASN A 53 5.37 0.82 -7.41
C ASN A 53 3.96 0.70 -6.83
N LEU A 54 3.77 1.30 -5.67
CA LEU A 54 2.48 1.43 -5.00
C LEU A 54 1.96 2.86 -5.10
N TYR A 55 0.65 3.00 -5.22
CA TYR A 55 0.01 4.31 -5.34
C TYR A 55 -1.13 4.42 -4.33
N PHE A 56 -1.28 5.63 -3.80
CA PHE A 56 -2.29 6.00 -2.81
C PHE A 56 -2.96 7.29 -3.21
N HIS A 57 -4.15 7.55 -2.68
CA HIS A 57 -4.82 8.83 -2.82
C HIS A 57 -5.31 9.35 -1.46
N GLY A 58 -5.69 10.60 -1.42
CA GLY A 58 -6.26 11.21 -0.23
C GLY A 58 -6.43 12.72 -0.33
N ALA A 59 -6.67 13.36 0.80
CA ALA A 59 -6.70 14.81 0.86
C ALA A 59 -5.32 15.42 0.56
N PRO A 60 -5.26 16.60 -0.05
CA PRO A 60 -4.00 17.26 -0.40
C PRO A 60 -3.26 17.87 0.80
N THR A 61 -3.88 17.88 1.96
CA THR A 61 -3.34 18.44 3.21
C THR A 61 -3.56 17.48 4.37
N GLY A 62 -2.83 17.68 5.45
CA GLY A 62 -2.96 16.92 6.69
C GLY A 62 -1.70 16.19 7.10
N HIS A 63 -1.72 15.56 8.27
CA HIS A 63 -0.57 14.94 8.92
C HIS A 63 0.22 14.00 8.00
N LYS A 64 -0.47 13.16 7.22
CA LYS A 64 0.18 12.26 6.26
C LYS A 64 1.02 13.01 5.23
N ILE A 65 0.46 14.07 4.63
CA ILE A 65 1.15 14.87 3.60
C ILE A 65 2.35 15.60 4.20
N ASP A 66 2.16 16.21 5.36
CA ASP A 66 3.23 16.91 6.07
C ASP A 66 4.38 15.97 6.43
N ALA A 67 4.05 14.77 6.93
CA ALA A 67 5.03 13.75 7.31
C ALA A 67 5.87 13.28 6.11
N VAL A 68 5.24 12.91 4.99
CA VAL A 68 5.96 12.40 3.81
C VAL A 68 6.73 13.50 3.06
N THR A 69 6.33 14.74 3.22
CA THR A 69 7.06 15.90 2.68
C THR A 69 8.36 16.13 3.44
N LYS A 70 8.36 15.90 4.76
CA LYS A 70 9.55 16.02 5.60
C LYS A 70 10.48 14.81 5.49
N HIS A 71 9.91 13.61 5.44
CA HIS A 71 10.64 12.33 5.46
C HIS A 71 10.03 11.36 4.45
N ASP A 72 10.74 11.12 3.37
CA ASP A 72 10.26 10.33 2.24
C ASP A 72 10.39 8.81 2.42
N LYS A 73 11.17 8.36 3.40
CA LYS A 73 11.33 6.92 3.70
C LYS A 73 10.13 6.41 4.48
N VAL A 74 9.48 5.41 3.94
CA VAL A 74 8.24 4.85 4.50
C VAL A 74 8.25 3.33 4.48
N CYS A 75 7.35 2.76 5.26
CA CYS A 75 7.04 1.33 5.25
C CYS A 75 5.56 1.15 4.92
N PHE A 76 5.24 0.18 4.07
CA PHE A 76 3.86 -0.21 3.78
C PHE A 76 3.67 -1.69 4.08
N THR A 77 2.65 -2.01 4.85
CA THR A 77 2.34 -3.37 5.26
C THR A 77 0.95 -3.76 4.82
N VAL A 78 0.84 -4.93 4.21
CA VAL A 78 -0.44 -5.54 3.87
C VAL A 78 -0.42 -7.02 4.25
N PHE A 79 -1.56 -7.56 4.59
CA PHE A 79 -1.76 -8.99 4.81
C PHE A 79 -3.06 -9.45 4.16
N ASP A 80 -3.10 -10.70 3.77
CA ASP A 80 -4.28 -11.30 3.16
C ASP A 80 -5.28 -11.81 4.21
N ASN A 81 -6.38 -12.35 3.74
CA ASN A 81 -7.38 -12.93 4.62
C ASN A 81 -6.83 -14.18 5.30
N GLU A 82 -7.22 -14.36 6.56
CA GLU A 82 -6.94 -15.56 7.30
C GLU A 82 -7.64 -16.76 6.65
N GLU A 83 -6.89 -17.84 6.47
CA GLU A 83 -7.39 -19.12 5.99
C GLU A 83 -7.26 -20.15 7.11
N PHE A 84 -8.36 -20.78 7.47
CA PHE A 84 -8.38 -21.89 8.42
C PHE A 84 -8.56 -23.20 7.67
N ARG A 85 -7.69 -24.16 7.94
CA ARG A 85 -7.75 -25.49 7.35
C ARG A 85 -8.29 -26.47 8.36
N GLU A 86 -9.01 -27.48 7.87
CA GLU A 86 -9.59 -28.51 8.72
C GLU A 86 -8.49 -29.23 9.53
N GLY A 87 -8.67 -29.25 10.85
CA GLY A 87 -7.69 -29.83 11.78
C GLY A 87 -6.62 -28.87 12.30
N ASP A 88 -6.50 -27.68 11.73
CA ASP A 88 -5.60 -26.64 12.20
C ASP A 88 -6.32 -25.70 13.17
N TRP A 89 -5.64 -25.37 14.27
CA TRP A 89 -6.12 -24.36 15.21
C TRP A 89 -5.58 -22.95 14.87
N ALA A 90 -4.49 -22.88 14.11
CA ALA A 90 -3.84 -21.65 13.73
C ALA A 90 -4.24 -21.21 12.30
N ALA A 91 -4.44 -19.92 12.12
CA ALA A 91 -4.71 -19.35 10.82
C ALA A 91 -3.46 -19.32 9.93
N TRP A 92 -3.67 -19.48 8.62
CA TRP A 92 -2.67 -19.25 7.59
C TRP A 92 -2.84 -17.83 7.06
N VAL A 93 -1.80 -17.00 7.19
CA VAL A 93 -1.83 -15.59 6.76
C VAL A 93 -0.55 -15.25 6.02
N ARG A 94 -0.68 -14.70 4.82
CA ARG A 94 0.45 -14.10 4.13
C ARG A 94 0.49 -12.60 4.45
N SER A 95 1.67 -12.09 4.73
CA SER A 95 1.91 -10.66 4.93
C SER A 95 3.08 -10.19 4.08
N VAL A 96 3.01 -8.94 3.63
CA VAL A 96 4.07 -8.30 2.86
C VAL A 96 4.44 -6.99 3.51
N ILE A 97 5.74 -6.75 3.65
CA ILE A 97 6.30 -5.48 4.14
C ILE A 97 7.14 -4.89 3.01
N VAL A 98 6.82 -3.67 2.65
CA VAL A 98 7.48 -2.89 1.61
C VAL A 98 8.19 -1.71 2.24
N PHE A 99 9.44 -1.50 1.89
CA PHE A 99 10.18 -0.28 2.20
C PHE A 99 10.44 0.49 0.91
N GLY A 100 10.39 1.79 0.98
CA GLY A 100 10.68 2.64 -0.16
C GLY A 100 10.58 4.12 0.15
N ARG A 101 10.58 4.90 -0.92
CA ARG A 101 10.46 6.36 -0.85
C ARG A 101 9.15 6.79 -1.46
N ILE A 102 8.44 7.65 -0.76
CA ILE A 102 7.15 8.16 -1.17
C ILE A 102 7.26 9.62 -1.62
N LYS A 103 6.50 9.98 -2.62
CA LYS A 103 6.39 11.36 -3.10
C LYS A 103 4.95 11.71 -3.48
N VAL A 104 4.61 12.97 -3.35
CA VAL A 104 3.36 13.51 -3.89
C VAL A 104 3.50 13.64 -5.41
N ILE A 105 2.48 13.20 -6.14
CA ILE A 105 2.43 13.31 -7.60
C ILE A 105 1.96 14.72 -7.96
N GLU A 106 2.87 15.53 -8.52
CA GLU A 106 2.59 16.91 -8.90
C GLU A 106 1.88 17.00 -10.26
N ASP A 107 2.25 16.13 -11.21
CA ASP A 107 1.62 16.09 -12.53
C ASP A 107 0.14 15.77 -12.45
N ARG A 108 -0.69 16.67 -12.97
CA ARG A 108 -2.15 16.58 -12.89
C ARG A 108 -2.69 15.35 -13.62
N GLU A 109 -2.20 15.05 -14.80
CA GLU A 109 -2.67 13.93 -15.62
C GLU A 109 -2.34 12.59 -14.91
N LYS A 110 -1.10 12.45 -14.45
CA LYS A 110 -0.66 11.27 -13.70
C LYS A 110 -1.48 11.11 -12.39
N ARG A 111 -1.69 12.20 -11.66
CA ARG A 111 -2.50 12.21 -10.43
C ARG A 111 -3.92 11.72 -10.68
N LEU A 112 -4.59 12.23 -11.71
CA LEU A 112 -5.95 11.81 -12.05
C LEU A 112 -6.00 10.37 -12.58
N SER A 113 -5.02 9.96 -13.37
CA SER A 113 -4.89 8.57 -13.84
C SER A 113 -4.75 7.59 -12.69
N VAL A 114 -3.87 7.88 -11.73
CA VAL A 114 -3.68 7.07 -10.51
C VAL A 114 -4.96 7.02 -9.70
N THR A 115 -5.59 8.16 -9.45
CA THR A 115 -6.84 8.23 -8.66
C THR A 115 -7.97 7.44 -9.33
N ARG A 116 -8.09 7.51 -10.66
CA ARG A 116 -9.05 6.70 -11.44
C ARG A 116 -8.77 5.20 -11.27
N ARG A 117 -7.53 4.78 -11.40
CA ARG A 117 -7.13 3.36 -11.23
C ARG A 117 -7.42 2.85 -9.82
N ILE A 118 -7.17 3.64 -8.79
CA ILE A 118 -7.56 3.31 -7.42
C ILE A 118 -9.08 3.19 -7.34
N GLY A 119 -9.81 4.16 -7.89
CA GLY A 119 -11.27 4.13 -7.92
C GLY A 119 -11.82 2.84 -8.54
N LEU A 120 -11.28 2.40 -9.67
CA LEU A 120 -11.71 1.18 -10.36
C LEU A 120 -11.50 -0.11 -9.53
N LYS A 121 -10.60 -0.10 -8.58
CA LYS A 121 -10.42 -1.23 -7.65
C LYS A 121 -11.52 -1.30 -6.58
N TYR A 122 -12.06 -0.16 -6.15
CA TYR A 122 -12.92 -0.06 -4.96
C TYR A 122 -14.38 0.27 -5.26
N TYR A 123 -14.66 0.97 -6.35
CA TYR A 123 -16.01 1.35 -6.75
C TYR A 123 -16.66 0.30 -7.66
N PRO A 124 -17.99 0.18 -7.63
CA PRO A 124 -18.68 -0.89 -8.36
C PRO A 124 -18.66 -0.71 -9.88
N THR A 125 -18.60 0.53 -10.38
CA THR A 125 -18.63 0.81 -11.82
C THR A 125 -17.66 1.92 -12.23
N ALA A 126 -17.26 1.92 -13.51
CA ALA A 126 -16.43 2.98 -14.06
C ALA A 126 -17.13 4.33 -14.07
N GLU A 127 -18.46 4.34 -14.30
CA GLU A 127 -19.26 5.55 -14.28
C GLU A 127 -19.26 6.22 -12.89
N ALA A 128 -19.34 5.42 -11.82
CA ALA A 128 -19.24 5.94 -10.44
C ALA A 128 -17.89 6.58 -10.17
N VAL A 129 -16.81 6.00 -10.71
CA VAL A 129 -15.46 6.56 -10.60
C VAL A 129 -15.37 7.91 -11.31
N GLU A 130 -15.85 8.02 -12.55
CA GLU A 130 -15.83 9.27 -13.32
C GLU A 130 -16.69 10.36 -12.67
N GLU A 131 -17.85 10.00 -12.14
CA GLU A 131 -18.71 10.94 -11.41
C GLU A 131 -18.00 11.54 -10.19
N ILE A 132 -17.31 10.71 -9.42
CA ILE A 132 -16.55 11.18 -8.25
C ILE A 132 -15.34 12.01 -8.67
N LEU A 133 -14.60 11.57 -9.68
CA LEU A 133 -13.45 12.31 -10.19
C LEU A 133 -13.84 13.71 -10.67
N ASN A 134 -14.94 13.84 -11.39
CA ASN A 134 -15.44 15.14 -11.86
C ASN A 134 -15.72 16.12 -10.71
N ARG A 135 -16.10 15.59 -9.53
CA ARG A 135 -16.38 16.42 -8.34
C ARG A 135 -15.15 16.68 -7.48
N THR A 136 -14.13 15.83 -7.54
CA THR A 136 -13.01 15.84 -6.59
C THR A 136 -11.64 16.07 -7.20
N ALA A 137 -11.53 16.15 -8.54
CA ALA A 137 -10.25 16.24 -9.27
C ALA A 137 -9.29 17.30 -8.74
N ASP A 138 -9.80 18.45 -8.30
CA ASP A 138 -8.98 19.55 -7.79
C ASP A 138 -8.71 19.47 -6.27
N ARG A 139 -9.30 18.48 -5.59
CA ARG A 139 -9.20 18.29 -4.13
C ARG A 139 -8.63 16.93 -3.74
N VAL A 140 -8.06 16.20 -4.67
CA VAL A 140 -7.42 14.92 -4.44
C VAL A 140 -5.92 15.02 -4.63
N ALA A 141 -5.16 14.46 -3.68
CA ALA A 141 -3.74 14.19 -3.85
C ALA A 141 -3.54 12.70 -4.19
N ALA A 142 -2.51 12.42 -4.97
CA ALA A 142 -2.02 11.07 -5.18
C ALA A 142 -0.54 10.98 -4.77
N LEU A 143 -0.18 9.82 -4.26
CA LEU A 143 1.16 9.54 -3.76
C LEU A 143 1.72 8.32 -4.49
N GLU A 144 3.00 8.34 -4.79
CA GLU A 144 3.74 7.22 -5.38
C GLU A 144 4.81 6.74 -4.39
N LEU A 145 4.76 5.47 -4.02
CA LEU A 145 5.81 4.80 -3.26
C LEU A 145 6.67 3.99 -4.22
N CYS A 146 7.90 4.47 -4.42
CA CYS A 146 8.92 3.77 -5.18
C CYS A 146 9.52 2.68 -4.30
N VAL A 147 9.29 1.42 -4.66
CA VAL A 147 9.71 0.26 -3.86
C VAL A 147 11.22 0.08 -3.94
N GLU A 148 11.89 0.04 -2.79
CA GLU A 148 13.32 -0.27 -2.67
C GLU A 148 13.57 -1.69 -2.18
N HIS A 149 12.67 -2.22 -1.35
CA HIS A 149 12.77 -3.54 -0.78
C HIS A 149 11.41 -4.10 -0.40
N MET A 150 11.19 -5.37 -0.66
CA MET A 150 9.96 -6.07 -0.33
C MET A 150 10.27 -7.48 0.16
N THR A 151 9.63 -7.87 1.26
CA THR A 151 9.63 -9.25 1.75
C THR A 151 8.24 -9.65 2.18
N GLY A 152 7.94 -10.92 2.00
CA GLY A 152 6.68 -11.49 2.47
C GLY A 152 6.88 -12.74 3.29
N LYS A 153 5.90 -13.04 4.13
CA LYS A 153 5.93 -14.16 5.04
C LYS A 153 4.59 -14.87 5.08
N LEU A 154 4.63 -16.18 5.05
CA LEU A 154 3.50 -17.02 5.42
C LEU A 154 3.57 -17.30 6.92
N VAL A 155 2.59 -16.83 7.66
CA VAL A 155 2.44 -17.13 9.09
C VAL A 155 1.52 -18.32 9.23
N HIS A 156 2.04 -19.36 9.85
CA HIS A 156 1.30 -20.49 10.39
C HIS A 156 2.05 -20.93 11.64
N GLU A 157 1.43 -20.80 12.77
CA GLU A 157 2.02 -21.21 14.05
C GLU A 157 1.43 -22.54 14.45
N GLU A 158 2.28 -23.58 14.47
CA GLU A 158 1.98 -24.89 15.02
C GLU A 158 2.21 -24.92 16.54
#